data_1756867f58da2d80fa80f3bfa73bdd97
#
_entry.id   1756867f58da2d80fa80f3bfa73bdd97
#
_cell.length_a   1.000
_cell.length_b   1.000
_cell.length_c   1.000
_cell.angle_alpha   90.00
_cell.angle_beta   90.00
_cell.angle_gamma   90.00
#
_symmetry.space_group_name_H-M   'P 1'
#
loop_
_entity.id
_entity.type
_entity.pdbx_description
1 polymer ?
#
loop_
_entity_poly.entity_id
_entity_poly.type
_entity_poly.pdbx_seq_one_letter_code
_entity_poly.pdbx_strand_id
1 'polypeptide(L)'
;MQQEEIIEGYYGASKGLKKSGIYAKLDFLQSATGLVLALFMIAHMFLVSSILISDEAMYKVAKFFEGSLFLKAGEPAIVSVVAAGVILILVVHAFLALRKFPINYRQYKVFKTHKHLMKHGDTSLWFIQALTGFAMFFLASIHLFVMLTEPESIGPHGSSYRFVTQNFWLLYIFLLFAVELHGSIGLYRLVIKWGWFKNVSIQGLRKVKWAMSVFFIVLGLCTYGAYIKKGLENKDNGIKTMQEAIEADGKFHKE
;
A
#
# COMPACT_ATOMS: atom_id res chain seq x y z
N MET A 1 -29.29 30.95 -12.50
CA MET A 1 -28.11 30.66 -11.64
C MET A 1 -27.05 30.12 -12.57
N GLN A 2 -25.94 30.83 -12.69
CA GLN A 2 -24.81 30.39 -13.52
C GLN A 2 -24.13 29.20 -12.83
N GLN A 3 -23.56 28.27 -13.60
CA GLN A 3 -22.87 27.08 -13.08
C GLN A 3 -21.80 27.41 -12.02
N GLU A 4 -21.16 28.57 -12.14
CA GLU A 4 -20.18 29.09 -11.18
C GLU A 4 -20.77 29.36 -9.80
N GLU A 5 -22.00 29.90 -9.69
CA GLU A 5 -22.65 30.17 -8.41
C GLU A 5 -23.02 28.87 -7.66
N ILE A 6 -23.34 27.80 -8.41
CA ILE A 6 -23.60 26.47 -7.82
C ILE A 6 -22.32 25.86 -7.28
N ILE A 7 -21.22 26.02 -8.00
CA ILE A 7 -19.90 25.51 -7.58
C ILE A 7 -19.37 26.29 -6.37
N GLU A 8 -19.49 27.63 -6.38
CA GLU A 8 -19.05 28.48 -5.26
C GLU A 8 -19.88 28.25 -4.00
N GLY A 9 -21.20 28.08 -4.11
CA GLY A 9 -22.06 27.71 -2.98
C GLY A 9 -21.73 26.33 -2.39
N TYR A 10 -21.20 25.43 -3.19
CA TYR A 10 -20.82 24.08 -2.75
C TYR A 10 -19.49 24.05 -1.99
N TYR A 11 -18.54 24.91 -2.36
CA TYR A 11 -17.22 24.99 -1.72
C TYR A 11 -17.14 26.05 -0.61
N GLY A 12 -18.23 26.74 -0.30
CA GLY A 12 -18.26 27.76 0.76
C GLY A 12 -17.39 28.98 0.46
N ALA A 13 -17.13 29.27 -0.81
CA ALA A 13 -16.36 30.44 -1.21
C ALA A 13 -17.23 31.68 -1.12
N SER A 14 -17.06 32.49 -0.06
CA SER A 14 -17.64 33.83 -0.01
C SER A 14 -16.88 34.77 -0.92
N LYS A 15 -17.59 35.55 -1.75
CA LYS A 15 -17.02 36.65 -2.55
C LYS A 15 -16.26 37.60 -1.62
N GLY A 16 -14.94 37.64 -1.72
CA GLY A 16 -14.10 38.61 -0.99
C GLY A 16 -13.03 38.02 -0.05
N LEU A 17 -13.04 36.73 0.25
CA LEU A 17 -11.94 36.12 1.00
C LEU A 17 -10.76 35.80 0.08
N LYS A 18 -9.57 36.33 0.37
CA LYS A 18 -8.32 35.87 -0.27
C LYS A 18 -8.28 34.34 -0.18
N LYS A 19 -8.36 33.65 -1.33
CA LYS A 19 -8.26 32.17 -1.37
C LYS A 19 -6.95 31.78 -0.69
N SER A 20 -7.04 31.17 0.48
CA SER A 20 -5.86 30.69 1.19
C SER A 20 -5.18 29.60 0.36
N GLY A 21 -3.88 29.76 0.07
CA GLY A 21 -3.08 28.75 -0.64
C GLY A 21 -2.88 27.44 0.16
N ILE A 22 -3.46 27.36 1.36
CA ILE A 22 -3.32 26.19 2.25
C ILE A 22 -3.87 24.90 1.61
N TYR A 23 -5.01 24.99 0.90
CA TYR A 23 -5.59 23.80 0.25
C TYR A 23 -4.68 23.23 -0.84
N ALA A 24 -3.99 24.11 -1.59
CA ALA A 24 -3.02 23.67 -2.60
C ALA A 24 -1.81 22.98 -1.96
N LYS A 25 -1.32 23.51 -0.82
CA LYS A 25 -0.23 22.90 -0.04
C LYS A 25 -0.63 21.54 0.52
N LEU A 26 -1.84 21.42 1.06
CA LEU A 26 -2.36 20.14 1.56
C LEU A 26 -2.56 19.12 0.43
N ASP A 27 -2.95 19.55 -0.75
CA ASP A 27 -3.09 18.71 -1.93
C ASP A 27 -1.73 18.25 -2.47
N PHE A 28 -0.72 19.12 -2.41
CA PHE A 28 0.66 18.76 -2.71
C PHE A 28 1.18 17.72 -1.72
N LEU A 29 1.01 17.96 -0.42
CA LEU A 29 1.45 17.04 0.63
C LEU A 29 0.79 15.66 0.51
N GLN A 30 -0.52 15.60 0.20
CA GLN A 30 -1.20 14.34 -0.08
C GLN A 30 -0.62 13.61 -1.30
N SER A 31 -0.27 14.35 -2.34
CA SER A 31 0.34 13.77 -3.55
C SER A 31 1.76 13.26 -3.26
N ALA A 32 2.56 14.03 -2.51
CA ALA A 32 3.91 13.65 -2.15
C ALA A 32 3.95 12.41 -1.25
N THR A 33 3.13 12.38 -0.19
CA THR A 33 3.02 11.21 0.70
C THR A 33 2.50 9.98 -0.04
N GLY A 34 1.53 10.15 -0.94
CA GLY A 34 1.02 9.06 -1.78
C GLY A 34 2.08 8.52 -2.75
N LEU A 35 2.92 9.39 -3.32
CA LEU A 35 4.04 8.97 -4.18
C LEU A 35 5.06 8.16 -3.39
N VAL A 36 5.47 8.64 -2.21
CA VAL A 36 6.44 7.94 -1.36
C VAL A 36 5.91 6.55 -0.99
N LEU A 37 4.65 6.45 -0.55
CA LEU A 37 4.03 5.16 -0.21
C LEU A 37 3.94 4.22 -1.42
N ALA A 38 3.62 4.74 -2.60
CA ALA A 38 3.53 3.92 -3.81
C ALA A 38 4.90 3.40 -4.26
N LEU A 39 5.95 4.23 -4.20
CA LEU A 39 7.32 3.80 -4.50
C LEU A 39 7.83 2.78 -3.48
N PHE A 40 7.55 3.00 -2.20
CA PHE A 40 7.84 2.03 -1.15
C PHE A 40 7.14 0.69 -1.42
N MET A 41 5.84 0.72 -1.75
CA MET A 41 5.07 -0.49 -2.04
C MET A 41 5.65 -1.25 -3.25
N ILE A 42 6.03 -0.56 -4.33
CA ILE A 42 6.65 -1.18 -5.51
C ILE A 42 7.96 -1.89 -5.11
N ALA A 43 8.84 -1.21 -4.40
CA ALA A 43 10.09 -1.80 -3.92
C ALA A 43 9.81 -2.97 -2.97
N HIS A 44 8.88 -2.82 -2.02
CA HIS A 44 8.48 -3.84 -1.07
C HIS A 44 7.97 -5.11 -1.77
N MET A 45 7.13 -4.97 -2.79
CA MET A 45 6.61 -6.11 -3.56
C MET A 45 7.73 -6.93 -4.21
N PHE A 46 8.75 -6.29 -4.80
CA PHE A 46 9.90 -7.00 -5.35
C PHE A 46 10.70 -7.72 -4.25
N LEU A 47 10.89 -7.07 -3.11
CA LEU A 47 11.70 -7.59 -2.02
C LEU A 47 11.04 -8.79 -1.33
N VAL A 48 9.73 -8.74 -1.05
CA VAL A 48 9.01 -9.91 -0.50
C VAL A 48 8.87 -11.04 -1.50
N SER A 49 8.93 -10.75 -2.80
CA SER A 49 8.92 -11.76 -3.87
C SER A 49 10.23 -12.52 -4.00
N SER A 50 11.29 -12.14 -3.26
CA SER A 50 12.55 -12.90 -3.21
C SER A 50 12.39 -14.34 -2.73
N ILE A 51 11.32 -14.66 -2.00
CA ILE A 51 10.95 -16.04 -1.63
C ILE A 51 10.69 -16.94 -2.86
N LEU A 52 10.32 -16.36 -4.02
CA LEU A 52 10.18 -17.09 -5.27
C LEU A 52 11.52 -17.57 -5.84
N ILE A 53 12.63 -16.95 -5.43
CA ILE A 53 13.98 -17.34 -5.82
C ILE A 53 14.47 -18.46 -4.90
N SER A 54 14.52 -18.20 -3.59
CA SER A 54 14.83 -19.18 -2.54
C SER A 54 14.55 -18.62 -1.15
N ASP A 55 14.46 -19.51 -0.16
CA ASP A 55 14.38 -19.14 1.26
C ASP A 55 15.61 -18.30 1.67
N GLU A 56 16.80 -18.69 1.23
CA GLU A 56 18.04 -17.96 1.50
C GLU A 56 18.02 -16.54 0.91
N ALA A 57 17.50 -16.37 -0.32
CA ALA A 57 17.37 -15.06 -0.95
C ALA A 57 16.44 -14.15 -0.12
N MET A 58 15.31 -14.68 0.34
CA MET A 58 14.41 -13.94 1.21
C MET A 58 15.06 -13.60 2.55
N TYR A 59 15.79 -14.54 3.17
CA TYR A 59 16.50 -14.28 4.41
C TYR A 59 17.52 -13.15 4.26
N LYS A 60 18.33 -13.18 3.19
CA LYS A 60 19.31 -12.11 2.88
C LYS A 60 18.64 -10.75 2.69
N VAL A 61 17.48 -10.72 2.04
CA VAL A 61 16.70 -9.49 1.87
C VAL A 61 16.17 -8.99 3.22
N ALA A 62 15.67 -9.86 4.09
CA ALA A 62 15.25 -9.49 5.44
C ALA A 62 16.43 -8.89 6.23
N LYS A 63 17.60 -9.53 6.21
CA LYS A 63 18.81 -9.03 6.87
C LYS A 63 19.33 -7.72 6.29
N PHE A 64 19.19 -7.52 4.99
CA PHE A 64 19.48 -6.22 4.38
C PHE A 64 18.66 -5.09 5.00
N PHE A 65 17.36 -5.30 5.23
CA PHE A 65 16.51 -4.31 5.91
C PHE A 65 16.83 -4.12 7.40
N GLU A 66 17.41 -5.11 8.02
CA GLU A 66 17.96 -5.01 9.38
C GLU A 66 19.33 -4.28 9.41
N GLY A 67 19.77 -3.75 8.27
CA GLY A 67 21.01 -2.97 8.19
C GLY A 67 22.28 -3.82 8.11
N SER A 68 22.21 -5.07 7.66
CA SER A 68 23.38 -5.97 7.55
C SER A 68 24.51 -5.46 6.66
N LEU A 69 24.26 -4.46 5.80
CA LEU A 69 25.32 -3.76 5.05
C LEU A 69 26.29 -2.99 5.97
N PHE A 70 25.83 -2.54 7.12
CA PHE A 70 26.59 -1.71 8.07
C PHE A 70 26.83 -2.40 9.41
N LEU A 71 25.97 -3.35 9.75
CA LEU A 71 26.00 -4.11 11.00
C LEU A 71 26.26 -5.59 10.68
N LYS A 72 27.25 -6.21 11.30
CA LYS A 72 27.69 -7.59 11.00
C LYS A 72 26.56 -8.65 11.04
N ALA A 73 25.56 -8.47 11.92
CA ALA A 73 24.45 -9.43 12.09
C ALA A 73 23.08 -8.89 11.70
N GLY A 74 22.98 -7.58 11.34
CA GLY A 74 21.70 -6.90 11.26
C GLY A 74 21.07 -6.64 12.64
N GLU A 75 20.12 -5.72 12.71
CA GLU A 75 19.41 -5.34 13.93
C GLU A 75 17.91 -5.21 13.62
N PRO A 76 17.07 -6.13 14.10
CA PRO A 76 15.63 -6.11 13.83
C PRO A 76 14.94 -4.79 14.19
N ALA A 77 15.41 -4.08 15.23
CA ALA A 77 14.87 -2.79 15.64
C ALA A 77 14.91 -1.73 14.49
N ILE A 78 15.81 -1.85 13.52
CA ILE A 78 15.84 -0.97 12.35
C ILE A 78 14.56 -1.11 11.53
N VAL A 79 14.05 -2.32 11.39
CA VAL A 79 12.78 -2.57 10.68
C VAL A 79 11.61 -1.92 11.43
N SER A 80 11.59 -1.97 12.76
CA SER A 80 10.60 -1.26 13.57
C SER A 80 10.64 0.26 13.35
N VAL A 81 11.82 0.85 13.25
CA VAL A 81 11.97 2.30 12.94
C VAL A 81 11.43 2.62 11.55
N VAL A 82 11.75 1.80 10.55
CA VAL A 82 11.22 1.96 9.18
C VAL A 82 9.69 1.81 9.19
N ALA A 83 9.16 0.79 9.87
CA ALA A 83 7.71 0.58 9.99
C ALA A 83 7.01 1.77 10.67
N ALA A 84 7.59 2.33 11.73
CA ALA A 84 7.08 3.53 12.38
C ALA A 84 7.05 4.74 11.43
N GLY A 85 8.09 4.92 10.61
CA GLY A 85 8.14 5.96 9.58
C GLY A 85 7.04 5.78 8.52
N VAL A 86 6.83 4.55 8.03
CA VAL A 86 5.77 4.23 7.07
C VAL A 86 4.38 4.48 7.69
N ILE A 87 4.16 4.08 8.95
CA ILE A 87 2.91 4.35 9.68
C ILE A 87 2.65 5.86 9.75
N LEU A 88 3.65 6.66 10.10
CA LEU A 88 3.50 8.11 10.17
C LEU A 88 3.08 8.71 8.82
N ILE A 89 3.74 8.31 7.73
CA ILE A 89 3.41 8.77 6.38
C ILE A 89 2.01 8.30 5.97
N LEU A 90 1.64 7.05 6.28
CA LEU A 90 0.31 6.50 6.01
C LEU A 90 -0.78 7.29 6.74
N VAL A 91 -0.59 7.58 8.02
CA VAL A 91 -1.53 8.36 8.84
C VAL A 91 -1.70 9.75 8.25
N VAL A 92 -0.61 10.45 7.94
CA VAL A 92 -0.67 11.78 7.31
C VAL A 92 -1.40 11.71 5.96
N HIS A 93 -1.06 10.73 5.10
CA HIS A 93 -1.71 10.53 3.81
C HIS A 93 -3.22 10.29 3.95
N ALA A 94 -3.63 9.42 4.88
CA ALA A 94 -5.03 9.08 5.13
C ALA A 94 -5.82 10.31 5.63
N PHE A 95 -5.31 11.06 6.59
CA PHE A 95 -5.96 12.29 7.08
C PHE A 95 -6.11 13.33 5.97
N LEU A 96 -5.10 13.49 5.12
CA LEU A 96 -5.18 14.39 3.98
C LEU A 96 -6.19 13.91 2.93
N ALA A 97 -6.35 12.60 2.76
CA ALA A 97 -7.33 12.01 1.84
C ALA A 97 -8.77 12.15 2.37
N LEU A 98 -8.99 11.96 3.67
CA LEU A 98 -10.31 12.06 4.30
C LEU A 98 -10.99 13.41 4.08
N ARG A 99 -10.23 14.50 3.91
CA ARG A 99 -10.77 15.81 3.56
C ARG A 99 -11.63 15.83 2.28
N LYS A 100 -11.42 14.85 1.40
CA LYS A 100 -12.08 14.76 0.08
C LYS A 100 -13.29 13.83 0.09
N PHE A 101 -13.57 13.20 1.22
CA PHE A 101 -14.72 12.31 1.36
C PHE A 101 -15.99 13.11 1.71
N PRO A 102 -17.16 12.64 1.27
CA PRO A 102 -18.42 13.22 1.69
C PRO A 102 -18.61 13.07 3.21
N ILE A 103 -18.85 14.20 3.89
CA ILE A 103 -19.00 14.27 5.35
C ILE A 103 -20.42 13.86 5.78
N ASN A 104 -21.41 14.00 4.88
CA ASN A 104 -22.81 13.71 5.17
C ASN A 104 -23.50 12.98 4.01
N TYR A 105 -24.68 12.41 4.31
CA TYR A 105 -25.46 11.64 3.35
C TYR A 105 -25.90 12.46 2.12
N ARG A 106 -26.15 13.75 2.27
CA ARG A 106 -26.51 14.64 1.15
C ARG A 106 -25.35 14.76 0.15
N GLN A 107 -24.15 15.00 0.65
CA GLN A 107 -22.93 15.04 -0.19
C GLN A 107 -22.67 13.69 -0.86
N TYR A 108 -22.86 12.60 -0.13
CA TYR A 108 -22.75 11.24 -0.69
C TYR A 108 -23.76 11.02 -1.84
N LYS A 109 -25.01 11.43 -1.68
CA LYS A 109 -26.03 11.35 -2.75
C LYS A 109 -25.62 12.14 -3.99
N VAL A 110 -25.19 13.39 -3.80
CA VAL A 110 -24.75 14.25 -4.91
C VAL A 110 -23.57 13.59 -5.64
N PHE A 111 -22.60 13.06 -4.89
CA PHE A 111 -21.48 12.34 -5.46
C PHE A 111 -21.91 11.10 -6.26
N LYS A 112 -22.80 10.28 -5.71
CA LYS A 112 -23.35 9.09 -6.38
C LYS A 112 -24.09 9.45 -7.67
N THR A 113 -24.91 10.50 -7.63
CA THR A 113 -25.63 11.02 -8.81
C THR A 113 -24.65 11.54 -9.87
N HIS A 114 -23.66 12.31 -9.47
CA HIS A 114 -22.61 12.80 -10.38
C HIS A 114 -21.86 11.66 -11.06
N LYS A 115 -21.42 10.65 -10.30
CA LYS A 115 -20.78 9.44 -10.84
C LYS A 115 -21.67 8.75 -11.88
N HIS A 116 -22.97 8.63 -11.61
CA HIS A 116 -23.92 7.96 -12.51
C HIS A 116 -24.13 8.75 -13.81
N LEU A 117 -24.21 10.07 -13.73
CA LEU A 117 -24.41 10.95 -14.87
C LEU A 117 -23.16 11.07 -15.76
N MET A 118 -21.98 11.14 -15.16
CA MET A 118 -20.72 11.31 -15.89
C MET A 118 -20.36 10.11 -16.76
N LYS A 119 -20.71 8.89 -16.38
CA LYS A 119 -20.40 7.62 -17.07
C LYS A 119 -18.92 7.52 -17.52
N HIS A 120 -18.01 8.19 -16.80
CA HIS A 120 -16.61 8.31 -17.18
C HIS A 120 -15.76 7.30 -16.40
N GLY A 121 -14.86 6.60 -17.11
CA GLY A 121 -14.03 5.56 -16.52
C GLY A 121 -13.17 6.04 -15.34
N ASP A 122 -12.61 7.24 -15.41
CA ASP A 122 -11.74 7.78 -14.34
C ASP A 122 -12.52 8.13 -13.07
N THR A 123 -13.81 8.46 -13.16
CA THR A 123 -14.69 8.62 -12.00
C THR A 123 -14.90 7.30 -11.28
N SER A 124 -15.04 6.20 -12.03
CA SER A 124 -15.13 4.86 -11.46
C SER A 124 -13.82 4.42 -10.81
N LEU A 125 -12.67 4.72 -11.44
CA LEU A 125 -11.35 4.47 -10.85
C LEU A 125 -11.17 5.24 -9.54
N TRP A 126 -11.60 6.51 -9.48
CA TRP A 126 -11.55 7.27 -8.22
C TRP A 126 -12.36 6.60 -7.11
N PHE A 127 -13.54 6.08 -7.42
CA PHE A 127 -14.37 5.39 -6.43
C PHE A 127 -13.70 4.11 -5.91
N ILE A 128 -13.10 3.31 -6.81
CA ILE A 128 -12.34 2.11 -6.44
C ILE A 128 -11.16 2.50 -5.55
N GLN A 129 -10.41 3.55 -5.91
CA GLN A 129 -9.29 4.05 -5.11
C GLN A 129 -9.74 4.50 -3.71
N ALA A 130 -10.89 5.17 -3.61
CA ALA A 130 -11.43 5.59 -2.32
C ALA A 130 -11.82 4.39 -1.45
N LEU A 131 -12.52 3.40 -2.02
CA LEU A 131 -12.95 2.19 -1.32
C LEU A 131 -11.74 1.35 -0.85
N THR A 132 -10.77 1.13 -1.72
CA THR A 132 -9.55 0.38 -1.39
C THR A 132 -8.69 1.12 -0.38
N GLY A 133 -8.61 2.45 -0.45
CA GLY A 133 -7.94 3.27 0.57
C GLY A 133 -8.58 3.13 1.94
N PHE A 134 -9.92 3.08 2.01
CA PHE A 134 -10.63 2.85 3.26
C PHE A 134 -10.37 1.43 3.80
N ALA A 135 -10.38 0.41 2.94
CA ALA A 135 -10.04 -0.96 3.32
C ALA A 135 -8.60 -1.06 3.85
N MET A 136 -7.64 -0.38 3.21
CA MET A 136 -6.24 -0.35 3.63
C MET A 136 -6.05 0.29 5.00
N PHE A 137 -6.89 1.23 5.40
CA PHE A 137 -6.83 1.81 6.74
C PHE A 137 -6.86 0.74 7.84
N PHE A 138 -7.63 -0.34 7.63
CA PHE A 138 -7.68 -1.48 8.55
C PHE A 138 -6.61 -2.52 8.21
N LEU A 139 -6.55 -2.98 6.98
CA LEU A 139 -5.70 -4.10 6.58
C LEU A 139 -4.20 -3.78 6.70
N ALA A 140 -3.78 -2.61 6.21
CA ALA A 140 -2.39 -2.20 6.28
C ALA A 140 -1.96 -1.84 7.70
N SER A 141 -2.87 -1.32 8.54
CA SER A 141 -2.56 -1.02 9.94
C SER A 141 -2.21 -2.27 10.72
N ILE A 142 -2.95 -3.38 10.52
CA ILE A 142 -2.64 -4.67 11.15
C ILE A 142 -1.28 -5.18 10.69
N HIS A 143 -1.02 -5.15 9.38
CA HIS A 143 0.27 -5.57 8.84
C HIS A 143 1.43 -4.76 9.40
N LEU A 144 1.33 -3.43 9.38
CA LEU A 144 2.37 -2.53 9.87
C LEU A 144 2.57 -2.64 11.38
N PHE A 145 1.51 -2.89 12.14
CA PHE A 145 1.61 -3.12 13.59
C PHE A 145 2.48 -4.34 13.89
N VAL A 146 2.27 -5.45 13.18
CA VAL A 146 3.09 -6.66 13.34
C VAL A 146 4.55 -6.39 12.95
N MET A 147 4.80 -5.67 11.83
CA MET A 147 6.16 -5.33 11.43
C MET A 147 6.87 -4.40 12.44
N LEU A 148 6.09 -3.59 13.15
CA LEU A 148 6.60 -2.71 14.20
C LEU A 148 6.96 -3.47 15.49
N THR A 149 6.14 -4.45 15.86
CA THR A 149 6.20 -5.12 17.18
C THR A 149 6.93 -6.46 17.18
N GLU A 150 7.02 -7.13 16.02
CA GLU A 150 7.62 -8.44 15.85
C GLU A 150 8.63 -8.47 14.69
N PRO A 151 9.59 -7.53 14.62
CA PRO A 151 10.50 -7.42 13.48
C PRO A 151 11.42 -8.65 13.33
N GLU A 152 11.78 -9.32 14.43
CA GLU A 152 12.61 -10.53 14.45
C GLU A 152 11.96 -11.74 13.75
N SER A 153 10.64 -11.70 13.58
CA SER A 153 9.88 -12.76 12.92
C SER A 153 9.83 -12.61 11.38
N ILE A 154 10.59 -11.66 10.81
CA ILE A 154 10.63 -11.43 9.37
C ILE A 154 11.71 -12.32 8.74
N GLY A 155 11.27 -13.38 8.10
CA GLY A 155 12.10 -14.37 7.43
C GLY A 155 11.25 -15.36 6.67
N PRO A 156 11.84 -16.28 5.89
CA PRO A 156 11.08 -17.27 5.13
C PRO A 156 10.22 -18.17 6.01
N HIS A 157 10.74 -18.65 7.14
CA HIS A 157 9.99 -19.50 8.07
C HIS A 157 9.04 -18.70 8.95
N GLY A 158 9.50 -17.59 9.56
CA GLY A 158 8.68 -16.76 10.44
C GLY A 158 7.48 -16.14 9.73
N SER A 159 7.70 -15.54 8.57
CA SER A 159 6.60 -14.96 7.77
C SER A 159 5.63 -16.01 7.27
N SER A 160 6.11 -17.18 6.84
CA SER A 160 5.24 -18.29 6.37
C SER A 160 4.46 -18.93 7.51
N TYR A 161 5.04 -19.03 8.69
CA TYR A 161 4.33 -19.46 9.90
C TYR A 161 3.17 -18.53 10.21
N ARG A 162 3.38 -17.21 10.16
CA ARG A 162 2.33 -16.21 10.32
C ARG A 162 1.24 -16.37 9.26
N PHE A 163 1.63 -16.61 8.02
CA PHE A 163 0.69 -16.81 6.93
C PHE A 163 -0.29 -17.95 7.20
N VAL A 164 0.21 -19.14 7.52
CA VAL A 164 -0.59 -20.36 7.62
C VAL A 164 -1.11 -20.60 9.04
N THR A 165 -0.24 -20.57 10.04
CA THR A 165 -0.61 -20.98 11.41
C THR A 165 -1.35 -19.88 12.16
N GLN A 166 -1.00 -18.61 11.93
CA GLN A 166 -1.71 -17.47 12.52
C GLN A 166 -2.84 -16.94 11.62
N ASN A 167 -3.15 -17.62 10.52
CA ASN A 167 -4.25 -17.29 9.58
C ASN A 167 -4.17 -15.91 8.91
N PHE A 168 -2.98 -15.33 8.79
CA PHE A 168 -2.79 -14.05 8.10
C PHE A 168 -3.00 -14.15 6.59
N TRP A 169 -3.11 -15.36 6.01
CA TRP A 169 -3.45 -15.56 4.61
C TRP A 169 -4.72 -14.80 4.21
N LEU A 170 -5.73 -14.77 5.10
CA LEU A 170 -6.99 -14.06 4.84
C LEU A 170 -6.76 -12.53 4.78
N LEU A 171 -5.97 -11.99 5.71
CA LEU A 171 -5.60 -10.57 5.70
C LEU A 171 -4.85 -10.22 4.42
N TYR A 172 -3.82 -11.00 4.07
CA TYR A 172 -2.91 -10.66 2.98
C TYR A 172 -3.52 -10.79 1.59
N ILE A 173 -4.50 -11.69 1.37
CA ILE A 173 -5.19 -11.76 0.07
C ILE A 173 -5.99 -10.47 -0.17
N PHE A 174 -6.72 -9.98 0.81
CA PHE A 174 -7.47 -8.72 0.68
C PHE A 174 -6.53 -7.52 0.62
N LEU A 175 -5.45 -7.52 1.40
CA LEU A 175 -4.46 -6.44 1.39
C LEU A 175 -3.77 -6.35 0.03
N LEU A 176 -3.40 -7.47 -0.61
CA LEU A 176 -2.79 -7.49 -1.93
C LEU A 176 -3.66 -6.76 -2.97
N PHE A 177 -4.94 -7.12 -3.07
CA PHE A 177 -5.82 -6.46 -4.03
C PHE A 177 -6.10 -4.99 -3.66
N ALA A 178 -6.27 -4.70 -2.37
CA ALA A 178 -6.54 -3.34 -1.92
C ALA A 178 -5.35 -2.42 -2.19
N VAL A 179 -4.14 -2.82 -1.82
CA VAL A 179 -2.93 -1.99 -1.98
C VAL A 179 -2.56 -1.82 -3.45
N GLU A 180 -2.71 -2.88 -4.26
CA GLU A 180 -2.38 -2.80 -5.67
C GLU A 180 -3.36 -1.86 -6.41
N LEU A 181 -4.66 -2.06 -6.27
CA LEU A 181 -5.66 -1.20 -6.91
C LEU A 181 -5.57 0.25 -6.43
N HIS A 182 -5.34 0.47 -5.14
CA HIS A 182 -5.17 1.81 -4.59
C HIS A 182 -3.91 2.50 -5.15
N GLY A 183 -2.79 1.81 -5.14
CA GLY A 183 -1.49 2.33 -5.55
C GLY A 183 -1.43 2.61 -7.05
N SER A 184 -1.82 1.65 -7.89
CA SER A 184 -1.78 1.81 -9.35
C SER A 184 -2.73 2.90 -9.86
N ILE A 185 -3.97 2.95 -9.34
CA ILE A 185 -4.91 4.03 -9.65
C ILE A 185 -4.38 5.36 -9.11
N GLY A 186 -3.80 5.35 -7.91
CA GLY A 186 -3.20 6.53 -7.28
C GLY A 186 -2.09 7.12 -8.12
N LEU A 187 -1.12 6.31 -8.57
CA LEU A 187 -0.03 6.74 -9.44
C LEU A 187 -0.54 7.27 -10.79
N TYR A 188 -1.46 6.56 -11.43
CA TYR A 188 -2.08 7.01 -12.67
C TYR A 188 -2.71 8.40 -12.53
N ARG A 189 -3.48 8.62 -11.48
CA ARG A 189 -4.13 9.91 -11.21
C ARG A 189 -3.13 11.00 -10.84
N LEU A 190 -2.06 10.65 -10.13
CA LEU A 190 -1.00 11.57 -9.77
C LEU A 190 -0.26 12.06 -11.01
N VAL A 191 0.09 11.16 -11.94
CA VAL A 191 0.71 11.49 -13.23
C VAL A 191 -0.15 12.47 -14.05
N ILE A 192 -1.46 12.23 -14.12
CA ILE A 192 -2.39 13.13 -14.83
C ILE A 192 -2.49 14.47 -14.09
N LYS A 193 -2.67 14.47 -12.78
CA LYS A 193 -2.84 15.68 -11.98
C LYS A 193 -1.67 16.64 -12.09
N TRP A 194 -0.44 16.14 -12.12
CA TRP A 194 0.77 16.94 -12.17
C TRP A 194 1.32 17.13 -13.59
N GLY A 195 0.63 16.56 -14.57
CA GLY A 195 0.99 16.72 -15.98
C GLY A 195 2.34 16.08 -16.34
N TRP A 196 2.72 14.98 -15.67
CA TRP A 196 3.89 14.21 -16.02
C TRP A 196 3.66 13.44 -17.32
N PHE A 197 4.72 13.22 -18.11
CA PHE A 197 4.66 12.51 -19.39
C PHE A 197 3.64 13.10 -20.38
N LYS A 198 3.69 14.43 -20.57
CA LYS A 198 2.77 15.19 -21.46
C LYS A 198 2.68 14.65 -22.89
N ASN A 199 3.72 13.96 -23.36
CA ASN A 199 3.78 13.37 -24.70
C ASN A 199 3.07 12.00 -24.80
N VAL A 200 2.61 11.44 -23.67
CA VAL A 200 1.88 10.17 -23.64
C VAL A 200 0.38 10.44 -23.56
N SER A 201 -0.39 9.83 -24.43
CA SER A 201 -1.86 9.97 -24.39
C SER A 201 -2.45 9.39 -23.09
N ILE A 202 -3.60 9.92 -22.67
CA ILE A 202 -4.33 9.39 -21.50
C ILE A 202 -4.66 7.90 -21.68
N GLN A 203 -4.95 7.46 -22.91
CA GLN A 203 -5.17 6.05 -23.21
C GLN A 203 -3.89 5.23 -23.01
N GLY A 204 -2.72 5.76 -23.41
CA GLY A 204 -1.41 5.16 -23.16
C GLY A 204 -1.13 5.00 -21.67
N LEU A 205 -1.31 6.07 -20.89
CA LEU A 205 -1.15 6.03 -19.42
C LEU A 205 -2.10 5.01 -18.77
N ARG A 206 -3.32 4.88 -19.27
CA ARG A 206 -4.28 3.89 -18.77
C ARG A 206 -3.84 2.45 -19.08
N LYS A 207 -3.24 2.21 -20.25
CA LYS A 207 -2.65 0.89 -20.58
C LYS A 207 -1.48 0.56 -19.67
N VAL A 208 -0.58 1.52 -19.43
CA VAL A 208 0.55 1.35 -18.49
C VAL A 208 0.03 1.02 -17.08
N LYS A 209 -0.97 1.76 -16.59
CA LYS A 209 -1.60 1.47 -15.30
C LYS A 209 -2.12 0.02 -15.24
N TRP A 210 -2.85 -0.45 -16.25
CA TRP A 210 -3.37 -1.81 -16.28
C TRP A 210 -2.28 -2.87 -16.37
N ALA A 211 -1.24 -2.64 -17.19
CA ALA A 211 -0.10 -3.54 -17.27
C ALA A 211 0.62 -3.67 -15.92
N MET A 212 0.83 -2.56 -15.23
CA MET A 212 1.40 -2.54 -13.88
C MET A 212 0.52 -3.28 -12.88
N SER A 213 -0.80 -3.04 -12.90
CA SER A 213 -1.75 -3.74 -12.01
C SER A 213 -1.71 -5.26 -12.23
N VAL A 214 -1.79 -5.71 -13.47
CA VAL A 214 -1.73 -7.14 -13.79
C VAL A 214 -0.41 -7.75 -13.35
N PHE A 215 0.71 -7.07 -13.63
CA PHE A 215 2.04 -7.54 -13.25
C PHE A 215 2.16 -7.74 -11.73
N PHE A 216 1.80 -6.72 -10.93
CA PHE A 216 1.94 -6.81 -9.47
C PHE A 216 0.90 -7.74 -8.82
N ILE A 217 -0.30 -7.88 -9.39
CA ILE A 217 -1.25 -8.88 -8.91
C ILE A 217 -0.71 -10.29 -9.18
N VAL A 218 -0.20 -10.57 -10.38
CA VAL A 218 0.38 -11.89 -10.69
C VAL A 218 1.59 -12.18 -9.81
N LEU A 219 2.53 -11.23 -9.71
CA LEU A 219 3.70 -11.37 -8.83
C LEU A 219 3.28 -11.61 -7.38
N GLY A 220 2.32 -10.83 -6.88
CA GLY A 220 1.80 -10.97 -5.52
C GLY A 220 1.10 -12.30 -5.27
N LEU A 221 0.32 -12.80 -6.23
CA LEU A 221 -0.34 -14.12 -6.12
C LEU A 221 0.68 -15.27 -6.14
N CYS A 222 1.71 -15.20 -6.98
CA CYS A 222 2.81 -16.17 -6.97
C CYS A 222 3.53 -16.17 -5.61
N THR A 223 3.88 -14.98 -5.12
CA THR A 223 4.51 -14.78 -3.80
C THR A 223 3.62 -15.31 -2.67
N TYR A 224 2.32 -14.99 -2.71
CA TYR A 224 1.34 -15.48 -1.76
C TYR A 224 1.29 -17.02 -1.74
N GLY A 225 1.27 -17.66 -2.92
CA GLY A 225 1.32 -19.13 -3.04
C GLY A 225 2.61 -19.73 -2.47
N ALA A 226 3.75 -19.08 -2.67
CA ALA A 226 5.04 -19.50 -2.10
C ALA A 226 5.03 -19.47 -0.55
N TYR A 227 4.47 -18.39 0.04
CA TYR A 227 4.33 -18.31 1.51
C TYR A 227 3.37 -19.37 2.07
N ILE A 228 2.26 -19.67 1.37
CA ILE A 228 1.36 -20.77 1.78
C ILE A 228 2.09 -22.10 1.72
N LYS A 229 2.77 -22.40 0.60
CA LYS A 229 3.54 -23.63 0.43
C LYS A 229 4.56 -23.79 1.55
N LYS A 230 5.37 -22.77 1.79
CA LYS A 230 6.39 -22.78 2.84
C LYS A 230 5.80 -22.93 4.24
N GLY A 231 4.66 -22.28 4.51
CA GLY A 231 3.99 -22.42 5.80
C GLY A 231 3.42 -23.82 6.04
N LEU A 232 2.95 -24.52 5.00
CA LEU A 232 2.56 -25.93 5.09
C LEU A 232 3.77 -26.83 5.32
N GLU A 233 4.87 -26.62 4.58
CA GLU A 233 6.14 -27.35 4.83
C GLU A 233 6.65 -27.15 6.26
N ASN A 234 6.57 -25.94 6.82
CA ASN A 234 6.90 -25.67 8.21
C ASN A 234 6.09 -26.53 9.18
N LYS A 235 4.78 -26.64 8.93
CA LYS A 235 3.88 -27.45 9.75
C LYS A 235 4.22 -28.94 9.66
N ASP A 236 4.51 -29.44 8.46
CA ASP A 236 4.90 -30.84 8.23
C ASP A 236 6.25 -31.17 8.87
N ASN A 237 7.18 -30.18 8.89
CA ASN A 237 8.49 -30.29 9.55
C ASN A 237 8.42 -30.08 11.07
N GLY A 238 7.23 -29.94 11.65
CA GLY A 238 7.02 -29.87 13.09
C GLY A 238 7.26 -28.52 13.73
N ILE A 239 7.33 -27.42 12.96
CA ILE A 239 7.40 -26.04 13.47
C ILE A 239 6.03 -25.66 14.03
N LYS A 240 5.92 -25.56 15.35
CA LYS A 240 4.66 -25.34 16.08
C LYS A 240 4.55 -23.95 16.69
N THR A 241 5.66 -23.23 16.82
CA THR A 241 5.72 -21.92 17.46
C THR A 241 6.45 -20.90 16.57
N MET A 242 6.18 -19.62 16.78
CA MET A 242 6.92 -18.55 16.10
C MET A 242 8.40 -18.59 16.47
N GLN A 243 8.73 -18.94 17.72
CA GLN A 243 10.12 -19.03 18.16
C GLN A 243 10.89 -20.09 17.37
N GLU A 244 10.30 -21.28 17.16
CA GLU A 244 10.91 -22.34 16.34
C GLU A 244 11.10 -21.90 14.88
N ALA A 245 10.16 -21.09 14.34
CA ALA A 245 10.28 -20.55 12.99
C ALA A 245 11.43 -19.52 12.89
N ILE A 246 11.60 -18.65 13.89
CA ILE A 246 12.71 -17.69 13.96
C ILE A 246 14.05 -18.44 14.09
N GLU A 247 14.11 -19.49 14.89
CA GLU A 247 15.32 -20.32 15.04
C GLU A 247 15.67 -21.05 13.72
N ALA A 248 14.64 -21.48 12.96
CA ALA A 248 14.85 -22.08 11.63
C ALA A 248 15.43 -21.05 10.64
N ASP A 249 14.94 -19.81 10.68
CA ASP A 249 15.51 -18.71 9.89
C ASP A 249 16.96 -18.41 10.28
N GLY A 250 17.30 -18.49 11.56
CA GLY A 250 18.66 -18.28 12.07
C GLY A 250 19.70 -19.30 11.57
N LYS A 251 19.28 -20.45 11.01
CA LYS A 251 20.22 -21.43 10.43
C LYS A 251 20.90 -20.91 9.16
N PHE A 252 20.24 -20.06 8.36
CA PHE A 252 20.83 -19.42 7.19
C PHE A 252 21.99 -18.46 7.51
N HIS A 253 22.18 -18.10 8.77
CA HIS A 253 23.29 -17.23 9.19
C HIS A 253 24.60 -18.01 9.42
N LYS A 254 24.51 -19.34 9.50
CA LYS A 254 25.66 -20.21 9.82
C LYS A 254 26.29 -20.86 8.59
N GLU A 255 25.65 -20.72 7.44
CA GLU A 255 26.14 -21.15 6.13
C GLU A 255 26.73 -19.96 5.36
#